data_35ae6ac6f4f17f288b7c53176c44fe94
#
_entry.id   35ae6ac6f4f17f288b7c53176c44fe94
#
_cell.length_a   1.000
_cell.length_b   1.000
_cell.length_c   1.000
_cell.angle_alpha   90.00
_cell.angle_beta   90.00
_cell.angle_gamma   90.00
#
_symmetry.space_group_name_H-M   'P 1'
#
loop_
_entity.id
_entity.type
_entity.pdbx_description
1 polymer ?
#
loop_
_entity_poly.entity_id
_entity_poly.type
_entity_poly.pdbx_seq_one_letter_code
_entity_poly.pdbx_strand_id
1 'polypeptide(L)'
;MNYQNLTALDMGIAASLILINGALSLLLRLGLGRQLLWAAVRTVVQLLAIGYLLGWVFEFAYWYVVLPLMCAMTLIAGISAAGRGRRTYQGQRVDSILSVWGSSWLVTAVGLFAVIRIHPWYEPQYAIPILGMILGNTLTGVSLGIERMTQELTSGRNTIEMILALGGTRWEAAQDAIRQAVRAGMIPTLNQMTVVGIVSLPGMMTGQVLAGESPVDAVRYQIVIMFLIAASSALGTVGAVLLTYRRLFSVGHRFLRERLQER
;
A
#
# COMPACT_ATOMS: atom_id res chain seq x y z
N MET A 1 -22.75 11.93 22.72
CA MET A 1 -21.92 10.86 23.29
C MET A 1 -20.69 11.49 23.93
N ASN A 2 -20.38 11.12 25.19
CA ASN A 2 -19.15 11.60 25.84
C ASN A 2 -17.96 10.86 25.20
N TYR A 3 -17.18 11.59 24.43
CA TYR A 3 -15.89 11.10 23.92
C TYR A 3 -14.98 10.86 25.14
N GLN A 4 -14.53 9.63 25.36
CA GLN A 4 -13.57 9.37 26.44
C GLN A 4 -12.20 9.92 26.00
N ASN A 5 -11.73 10.93 26.71
CA ASN A 5 -10.41 11.50 26.47
C ASN A 5 -9.34 10.52 26.96
N LEU A 6 -8.51 10.03 26.02
CA LEU A 6 -7.36 9.20 26.34
C LEU A 6 -6.29 10.03 27.04
N THR A 7 -5.83 9.57 28.18
CA THR A 7 -4.74 10.19 28.95
C THR A 7 -3.37 9.71 28.48
N ALA A 8 -2.31 10.41 28.85
CA ALA A 8 -0.94 9.97 28.59
C ALA A 8 -0.63 8.59 29.24
N LEU A 9 -1.31 8.27 30.34
CA LEU A 9 -1.18 6.98 31.02
C LEU A 9 -1.77 5.84 30.18
N ASP A 10 -2.93 6.04 29.55
CA ASP A 10 -3.56 5.07 28.67
C ASP A 10 -2.67 4.76 27.46
N MET A 11 -2.05 5.78 26.88
CA MET A 11 -1.06 5.65 25.82
C MET A 11 0.19 4.87 26.30
N GLY A 12 0.64 5.11 27.53
CA GLY A 12 1.76 4.38 28.15
C GLY A 12 1.46 2.89 28.33
N ILE A 13 0.23 2.57 28.79
CA ILE A 13 -0.23 1.17 28.91
C ILE A 13 -0.26 0.49 27.53
N ALA A 14 -0.80 1.15 26.52
CA ALA A 14 -0.80 0.62 25.16
C ALA A 14 0.64 0.41 24.63
N ALA A 15 1.55 1.31 24.91
CA ALA A 15 2.96 1.20 24.54
C ALA A 15 3.67 0.02 25.22
N SER A 16 3.25 -0.38 26.44
CA SER A 16 3.80 -1.55 27.13
C SER A 16 3.59 -2.86 26.37
N LEU A 17 2.51 -2.97 25.59
CA LEU A 17 2.25 -4.15 24.73
C LEU A 17 3.31 -4.31 23.63
N ILE A 18 3.87 -3.21 23.15
CA ILE A 18 4.97 -3.25 22.18
C ILE A 18 6.26 -3.77 22.83
N LEU A 19 6.48 -3.43 24.11
CA LEU A 19 7.62 -3.97 24.88
C LEU A 19 7.52 -5.48 25.06
N ILE A 20 6.32 -6.03 25.26
CA ILE A 20 6.08 -7.49 25.32
C ILE A 20 6.50 -8.14 24.00
N ASN A 21 6.13 -7.57 22.85
CA ASN A 21 6.55 -8.07 21.54
C ASN A 21 8.09 -7.98 21.37
N GLY A 22 8.71 -6.92 21.89
CA GLY A 22 10.16 -6.76 21.94
C GLY A 22 10.84 -7.86 22.77
N ALA A 23 10.30 -8.15 23.97
CA ALA A 23 10.77 -9.22 24.84
C ALA A 23 10.65 -10.60 24.19
N LEU A 24 9.51 -10.92 23.55
CA LEU A 24 9.33 -12.14 22.77
C LEU A 24 10.33 -12.26 21.64
N SER A 25 10.62 -11.16 20.94
CA SER A 25 11.64 -11.13 19.87
C SER A 25 13.05 -11.43 20.38
N LEU A 26 13.37 -10.98 21.61
CA LEU A 26 14.65 -11.30 22.26
C LEU A 26 14.70 -12.75 22.72
N LEU A 27 13.65 -13.24 23.38
CA LEU A 27 13.55 -14.62 23.87
C LEU A 27 13.64 -15.64 22.73
N LEU A 28 12.94 -15.40 21.64
CA LEU A 28 12.93 -16.27 20.46
C LEU A 28 14.07 -15.98 19.46
N ARG A 29 14.98 -15.05 19.78
CA ARG A 29 16.11 -14.64 18.93
C ARG A 29 15.71 -14.27 17.50
N LEU A 30 14.54 -13.63 17.32
CA LEU A 30 13.99 -13.27 16.00
C LEU A 30 14.72 -12.09 15.35
N GLY A 31 15.51 -11.33 16.12
CA GLY A 31 16.22 -10.15 15.60
C GLY A 31 15.32 -8.94 15.26
N LEU A 32 14.03 -8.99 15.61
CA LEU A 32 13.05 -7.96 15.26
C LEU A 32 12.95 -6.80 16.26
N GLY A 33 13.56 -6.90 17.43
CA GLY A 33 13.39 -5.94 18.52
C GLY A 33 13.73 -4.50 18.12
N ARG A 34 14.87 -4.29 17.44
CA ARG A 34 15.29 -2.96 16.96
C ARG A 34 14.33 -2.40 15.90
N GLN A 35 13.83 -3.25 15.02
CA GLN A 35 12.89 -2.85 13.97
C GLN A 35 11.54 -2.47 14.57
N LEU A 36 11.04 -3.24 15.55
CA LEU A 36 9.80 -2.96 16.27
C LEU A 36 9.86 -1.64 17.05
N LEU A 37 10.95 -1.44 17.80
CA LEU A 37 11.13 -0.20 18.56
C LEU A 37 11.19 1.02 17.64
N TRP A 38 11.98 0.94 16.56
CA TRP A 38 12.06 2.01 15.58
C TRP A 38 10.71 2.29 14.90
N ALA A 39 9.98 1.24 14.54
CA ALA A 39 8.63 1.38 13.96
C ALA A 39 7.66 2.04 14.95
N ALA A 40 7.69 1.65 16.22
CA ALA A 40 6.83 2.24 17.26
C ALA A 40 7.11 3.73 17.46
N VAL A 41 8.37 4.11 17.64
CA VAL A 41 8.76 5.53 17.80
C VAL A 41 8.36 6.33 16.56
N ARG A 42 8.65 5.80 15.38
CA ARG A 42 8.27 6.42 14.11
C ARG A 42 6.76 6.60 13.98
N THR A 43 5.97 5.61 14.39
CA THR A 43 4.50 5.69 14.36
C THR A 43 3.99 6.84 15.22
N VAL A 44 4.46 6.96 16.46
CA VAL A 44 4.05 8.05 17.37
C VAL A 44 4.41 9.41 16.78
N VAL A 45 5.66 9.58 16.35
CA VAL A 45 6.14 10.86 15.78
C VAL A 45 5.36 11.22 14.51
N GLN A 46 5.13 10.25 13.61
CA GLN A 46 4.40 10.50 12.36
C GLN A 46 2.92 10.83 12.60
N LEU A 47 2.25 10.13 13.53
CA LEU A 47 0.85 10.40 13.82
C LEU A 47 0.67 11.76 14.50
N LEU A 48 1.55 12.14 15.40
CA LEU A 48 1.52 13.48 16.00
C LEU A 48 1.78 14.56 14.94
N ALA A 49 2.82 14.38 14.13
CA ALA A 49 3.16 15.34 13.08
C ALA A 49 2.02 15.51 12.07
N ILE A 50 1.40 14.42 11.62
CA ILE A 50 0.29 14.48 10.66
C ILE A 50 -0.97 15.09 11.31
N GLY A 51 -1.21 14.84 12.61
CA GLY A 51 -2.33 15.45 13.32
C GLY A 51 -2.25 16.97 13.35
N TYR A 52 -1.08 17.53 13.67
CA TYR A 52 -0.85 18.99 13.61
C TYR A 52 -0.94 19.52 12.17
N LEU A 53 -0.34 18.81 11.21
CA LEU A 53 -0.38 19.21 9.81
C LEU A 53 -1.80 19.22 9.25
N LEU A 54 -2.61 18.20 9.55
CA LEU A 54 -4.00 18.13 9.10
C LEU A 54 -4.86 19.23 9.73
N GLY A 55 -4.66 19.56 11.02
CA GLY A 55 -5.33 20.68 11.66
C GLY A 55 -5.10 21.98 10.87
N TRP A 56 -3.85 22.27 10.53
CA TRP A 56 -3.49 23.43 9.73
C TRP A 56 -4.06 23.37 8.29
N VAL A 57 -3.96 22.23 7.63
CA VAL A 57 -4.48 22.05 6.25
C VAL A 57 -5.99 22.19 6.20
N PHE A 58 -6.72 21.71 7.21
CA PHE A 58 -8.18 21.81 7.29
C PHE A 58 -8.66 23.23 7.53
N GLU A 59 -7.87 24.04 8.25
CA GLU A 59 -8.18 25.45 8.50
C GLU A 59 -8.08 26.28 7.22
N PHE A 60 -7.06 26.06 6.40
CA PHE A 60 -6.82 26.85 5.19
C PHE A 60 -7.52 26.31 3.95
N ALA A 61 -7.76 25.00 3.84
CA ALA A 61 -8.50 24.29 2.78
C ALA A 61 -8.26 24.77 1.34
N TYR A 62 -7.02 25.23 1.02
CA TYR A 62 -6.67 25.69 -0.32
C TYR A 62 -6.12 24.54 -1.18
N TRP A 63 -6.50 24.48 -2.46
CA TRP A 63 -6.04 23.46 -3.41
C TRP A 63 -4.51 23.40 -3.57
N TYR A 64 -3.83 24.55 -3.51
CA TYR A 64 -2.37 24.66 -3.60
C TYR A 64 -1.62 24.14 -2.34
N VAL A 65 -2.32 23.82 -1.28
CA VAL A 65 -1.79 23.15 -0.09
C VAL A 65 -2.09 21.66 -0.12
N VAL A 66 -3.34 21.30 -0.48
CA VAL A 66 -3.81 19.91 -0.52
C VAL A 66 -3.08 19.09 -1.59
N LEU A 67 -2.93 19.64 -2.79
CA LEU A 67 -2.33 18.94 -3.92
C LEU A 67 -0.85 18.57 -3.71
N PRO A 68 0.03 19.46 -3.26
CA PRO A 68 1.41 19.09 -2.90
C PRO A 68 1.50 18.05 -1.78
N LEU A 69 0.62 18.10 -0.79
CA LEU A 69 0.56 17.10 0.27
C LEU A 69 0.18 15.72 -0.29
N MET A 70 -0.84 15.64 -1.15
CA MET A 70 -1.24 14.41 -1.83
C MET A 70 -0.10 13.87 -2.72
N CYS A 71 0.62 14.73 -3.44
CA CYS A 71 1.81 14.34 -4.21
C CYS A 71 2.93 13.79 -3.32
N ALA A 72 3.23 14.46 -2.20
CA ALA A 72 4.24 14.00 -1.24
C ALA A 72 3.87 12.64 -0.65
N MET A 73 2.62 12.44 -0.23
CA MET A 73 2.13 11.14 0.26
C MET A 73 2.33 10.04 -0.78
N THR A 74 2.01 10.32 -2.05
CA THR A 74 2.15 9.37 -3.14
C THR A 74 3.61 9.00 -3.42
N LEU A 75 4.50 9.98 -3.42
CA LEU A 75 5.95 9.74 -3.59
C LEU A 75 6.51 8.89 -2.47
N ILE A 76 6.17 9.20 -1.22
CA ILE A 76 6.58 8.40 -0.05
C ILE A 76 6.06 6.98 -0.14
N ALA A 77 4.81 6.79 -0.56
CA ALA A 77 4.22 5.47 -0.75
C ALA A 77 4.95 4.68 -1.85
N GLY A 78 5.21 5.28 -3.01
CA GLY A 78 5.91 4.64 -4.11
C GLY A 78 7.36 4.23 -3.76
N ILE A 79 8.10 5.11 -3.08
CA ILE A 79 9.46 4.81 -2.60
C ILE A 79 9.43 3.68 -1.55
N SER A 80 8.46 3.72 -0.65
CA SER A 80 8.29 2.72 0.40
C SER A 80 7.94 1.34 -0.16
N ALA A 81 7.14 1.29 -1.24
CA ALA A 81 6.82 0.04 -1.93
C ALA A 81 8.06 -0.64 -2.52
N ALA A 82 8.95 0.14 -3.14
CA ALA A 82 10.20 -0.37 -3.70
C ALA A 82 11.20 -0.84 -2.61
N GLY A 83 11.05 -0.33 -1.38
CA GLY A 83 12.02 -0.56 -0.30
C GLY A 83 11.90 -1.89 0.44
N ARG A 84 10.83 -2.66 0.27
CA ARG A 84 10.49 -3.81 1.14
C ARG A 84 11.01 -5.16 0.67
N GLY A 85 11.31 -5.34 -0.62
CA GLY A 85 11.77 -6.61 -1.17
C GLY A 85 13.23 -6.95 -0.83
N ARG A 86 13.55 -8.24 -0.74
CA ARG A 86 14.92 -8.76 -0.57
C ARG A 86 15.77 -8.61 -1.83
N ARG A 87 15.14 -8.54 -2.99
CA ARG A 87 15.79 -8.37 -4.29
C ARG A 87 15.37 -7.06 -4.90
N THR A 88 16.28 -6.50 -5.67
CA THR A 88 16.07 -5.22 -6.35
C THR A 88 16.57 -5.31 -7.79
N TYR A 89 16.07 -4.43 -8.64
CA TYR A 89 16.55 -4.26 -10.01
C TYR A 89 16.68 -2.78 -10.34
N GLN A 90 17.50 -2.49 -11.34
CA GLN A 90 17.73 -1.12 -11.77
C GLN A 90 16.43 -0.48 -12.29
N GLY A 91 15.99 0.61 -11.66
CA GLY A 91 14.75 1.32 -12.01
C GLY A 91 13.52 0.90 -11.19
N GLN A 92 13.63 -0.05 -10.26
CA GLN A 92 12.51 -0.51 -9.42
C GLN A 92 11.78 0.62 -8.70
N ARG A 93 12.51 1.64 -8.21
CA ARG A 93 11.90 2.80 -7.52
C ARG A 93 10.97 3.57 -8.46
N VAL A 94 11.42 3.81 -9.69
CA VAL A 94 10.63 4.53 -10.70
C VAL A 94 9.39 3.73 -11.07
N ASP A 95 9.54 2.43 -11.34
CA ASP A 95 8.43 1.56 -11.70
C ASP A 95 7.38 1.46 -10.58
N SER A 96 7.84 1.41 -9.33
CA SER A 96 6.98 1.40 -8.14
C SER A 96 6.24 2.73 -7.98
N ILE A 97 6.94 3.88 -8.10
CA ILE A 97 6.33 5.21 -8.02
C ILE A 97 5.27 5.38 -9.11
N LEU A 98 5.60 5.05 -10.37
CA LEU A 98 4.67 5.17 -11.49
C LEU A 98 3.43 4.32 -11.31
N SER A 99 3.59 3.08 -10.83
CA SER A 99 2.47 2.17 -10.59
C SER A 99 1.56 2.64 -9.46
N VAL A 100 2.13 3.07 -8.34
CA VAL A 100 1.38 3.61 -7.20
C VAL A 100 0.72 4.92 -7.58
N TRP A 101 1.44 5.82 -8.23
CA TRP A 101 0.91 7.12 -8.64
C TRP A 101 -0.24 6.96 -9.64
N GLY A 102 -0.02 6.23 -10.74
CA GLY A 102 -1.01 6.08 -11.79
C GLY A 102 -2.30 5.41 -11.29
N SER A 103 -2.19 4.30 -10.55
CA SER A 103 -3.36 3.59 -10.04
C SER A 103 -4.11 4.39 -8.96
N SER A 104 -3.39 4.97 -7.99
CA SER A 104 -4.02 5.64 -6.86
C SER A 104 -4.68 6.96 -7.28
N TRP A 105 -4.03 7.76 -8.14
CA TRP A 105 -4.62 9.00 -8.63
C TRP A 105 -5.82 8.78 -9.54
N LEU A 106 -5.73 7.81 -10.46
CA LEU A 106 -6.86 7.44 -11.32
C LEU A 106 -8.09 7.05 -10.48
N VAL A 107 -7.89 6.15 -9.53
CA VAL A 107 -8.99 5.62 -8.71
C VAL A 107 -9.49 6.68 -7.73
N THR A 108 -8.62 7.49 -7.14
CA THR A 108 -9.03 8.62 -6.29
C THR A 108 -9.84 9.64 -7.07
N ALA A 109 -9.43 9.97 -8.30
CA ALA A 109 -10.18 10.88 -9.15
C ALA A 109 -11.60 10.31 -9.45
N VAL A 110 -11.70 9.03 -9.81
CA VAL A 110 -13.01 8.38 -9.99
C VAL A 110 -13.83 8.45 -8.71
N GLY A 111 -13.22 8.17 -7.55
CA GLY A 111 -13.88 8.24 -6.24
C GLY A 111 -14.45 9.63 -5.94
N LEU A 112 -13.64 10.67 -6.09
CA LEU A 112 -14.01 12.04 -5.73
C LEU A 112 -14.99 12.66 -6.73
N PHE A 113 -14.77 12.48 -8.04
CA PHE A 113 -15.57 13.13 -9.08
C PHE A 113 -16.84 12.36 -9.47
N ALA A 114 -16.74 11.03 -9.61
CA ALA A 114 -17.83 10.24 -10.16
C ALA A 114 -18.72 9.60 -9.08
N VAL A 115 -18.11 9.11 -7.98
CA VAL A 115 -18.84 8.34 -6.96
C VAL A 115 -19.33 9.23 -5.84
N ILE A 116 -18.44 9.94 -5.15
CA ILE A 116 -18.79 10.73 -3.96
C ILE A 116 -19.26 12.14 -4.34
N ARG A 117 -18.76 12.67 -5.48
CA ARG A 117 -19.15 13.96 -6.07
C ARG A 117 -18.96 15.14 -5.13
N ILE A 118 -17.78 15.24 -4.51
CA ILE A 118 -17.44 16.29 -3.55
C ILE A 118 -17.18 17.60 -4.29
N HIS A 119 -17.72 18.67 -3.78
CA HIS A 119 -17.48 20.04 -4.23
C HIS A 119 -17.08 20.94 -3.05
N PRO A 120 -15.90 21.54 -3.08
CA PRO A 120 -14.82 21.41 -4.07
C PRO A 120 -14.11 20.06 -4.00
N TRP A 121 -13.61 19.54 -5.13
CA TRP A 121 -12.96 18.22 -5.22
C TRP A 121 -11.71 18.07 -4.34
N TYR A 122 -11.07 19.18 -3.99
CA TYR A 122 -9.90 19.24 -3.13
C TYR A 122 -10.24 19.39 -1.64
N GLU A 123 -11.50 19.17 -1.25
CA GLU A 123 -11.89 19.22 0.18
C GLU A 123 -10.99 18.29 0.99
N PRO A 124 -10.11 18.85 1.89
CA PRO A 124 -9.03 18.07 2.49
C PRO A 124 -9.53 16.97 3.40
N GLN A 125 -10.71 17.15 4.02
CA GLN A 125 -11.32 16.15 4.91
C GLN A 125 -11.71 14.86 4.17
N TYR A 126 -11.90 14.91 2.87
CA TYR A 126 -12.22 13.76 2.02
C TYR A 126 -11.03 13.32 1.16
N ALA A 127 -10.41 14.26 0.44
CA ALA A 127 -9.37 13.94 -0.54
C ALA A 127 -8.15 13.28 0.11
N ILE A 128 -7.66 13.80 1.24
CA ILE A 128 -6.46 13.28 1.91
C ILE A 128 -6.70 11.89 2.54
N PRO A 129 -7.77 11.65 3.34
CA PRO A 129 -8.02 10.33 3.90
C PRO A 129 -8.31 9.27 2.84
N ILE A 130 -9.11 9.58 1.81
CA ILE A 130 -9.43 8.63 0.74
C ILE A 130 -8.17 8.22 -0.01
N LEU A 131 -7.35 9.19 -0.44
CA LEU A 131 -6.06 8.90 -1.07
C LEU A 131 -5.15 8.11 -0.13
N GLY A 132 -5.09 8.46 1.14
CA GLY A 132 -4.26 7.78 2.14
C GLY A 132 -4.62 6.30 2.30
N MET A 133 -5.91 5.97 2.38
CA MET A 133 -6.38 4.58 2.45
C MET A 133 -6.06 3.80 1.17
N ILE A 134 -6.26 4.42 0.01
CA ILE A 134 -5.92 3.85 -1.29
C ILE A 134 -4.40 3.59 -1.36
N LEU A 135 -3.57 4.58 -1.04
CA LEU A 135 -2.10 4.48 -1.08
C LEU A 135 -1.57 3.37 -0.16
N GLY A 136 -2.07 3.27 1.07
CA GLY A 136 -1.61 2.28 2.03
C GLY A 136 -1.81 0.83 1.56
N ASN A 137 -2.94 0.56 0.93
CA ASN A 137 -3.24 -0.77 0.39
C ASN A 137 -2.52 -1.03 -0.94
N THR A 138 -2.52 -0.05 -1.85
CA THR A 138 -1.81 -0.15 -3.14
C THR A 138 -0.30 -0.35 -2.94
N LEU A 139 0.33 0.40 -2.04
CA LEU A 139 1.71 0.22 -1.64
C LEU A 139 2.01 -1.23 -1.21
N THR A 140 1.13 -1.83 -0.42
CA THR A 140 1.29 -3.21 0.06
C THR A 140 1.18 -4.20 -1.10
N GLY A 141 0.18 -4.05 -1.97
CA GLY A 141 0.00 -4.89 -3.15
C GLY A 141 1.18 -4.81 -4.14
N VAL A 142 1.63 -3.59 -4.44
CA VAL A 142 2.79 -3.33 -5.31
C VAL A 142 4.06 -3.95 -4.73
N SER A 143 4.31 -3.77 -3.43
CA SER A 143 5.49 -4.32 -2.76
C SER A 143 5.53 -5.85 -2.84
N LEU A 144 4.43 -6.52 -2.48
CA LEU A 144 4.32 -7.98 -2.53
C LEU A 144 4.37 -8.51 -3.96
N GLY A 145 3.75 -7.80 -4.92
CA GLY A 145 3.78 -8.16 -6.33
C GLY A 145 5.20 -8.13 -6.90
N ILE A 146 5.96 -7.06 -6.65
CA ILE A 146 7.36 -6.94 -7.10
C ILE A 146 8.23 -8.01 -6.42
N GLU A 147 8.09 -8.21 -5.12
CA GLU A 147 8.86 -9.20 -4.38
C GLU A 147 8.60 -10.61 -4.92
N ARG A 148 7.33 -10.99 -5.08
CA ARG A 148 6.96 -12.30 -5.63
C ARG A 148 7.45 -12.47 -7.07
N MET A 149 7.31 -11.44 -7.92
CA MET A 149 7.81 -11.48 -9.30
C MET A 149 9.31 -11.74 -9.37
N THR A 150 10.10 -11.01 -8.60
CA THR A 150 11.56 -11.19 -8.56
C THR A 150 11.96 -12.55 -7.99
N GLN A 151 11.21 -13.07 -7.01
CA GLN A 151 11.40 -14.40 -6.44
C GLN A 151 11.12 -15.50 -7.49
N GLU A 152 9.96 -15.43 -8.15
CA GLU A 152 9.56 -16.43 -9.16
C GLU A 152 10.53 -16.45 -10.35
N LEU A 153 10.95 -15.29 -10.84
CA LEU A 153 11.93 -15.20 -11.93
C LEU A 153 13.29 -15.78 -11.55
N THR A 154 13.65 -15.73 -10.27
CA THR A 154 14.93 -16.30 -9.81
C THR A 154 14.82 -17.79 -9.58
N SER A 155 13.79 -18.28 -8.90
CA SER A 155 13.59 -19.70 -8.59
C SER A 155 13.22 -20.51 -9.85
N GLY A 156 12.42 -19.92 -10.76
CA GLY A 156 11.98 -20.52 -12.00
C GLY A 156 12.97 -20.35 -13.18
N ARG A 157 14.19 -19.86 -12.93
CA ARG A 157 15.16 -19.51 -13.96
C ARG A 157 15.34 -20.59 -15.01
N ASN A 158 15.60 -21.84 -14.59
CA ASN A 158 15.89 -22.93 -15.52
C ASN A 158 14.70 -23.21 -16.47
N THR A 159 13.49 -23.12 -15.96
CA THR A 159 12.27 -23.27 -16.74
C THR A 159 12.11 -22.11 -17.73
N ILE A 160 12.38 -20.88 -17.31
CA ILE A 160 12.32 -19.68 -18.14
C ILE A 160 13.33 -19.79 -19.29
N GLU A 161 14.59 -20.13 -18.98
CA GLU A 161 15.66 -20.29 -19.97
C GLU A 161 15.36 -21.44 -20.93
N MET A 162 14.78 -22.55 -20.45
CA MET A 162 14.35 -23.68 -21.28
C MET A 162 13.25 -23.27 -22.26
N ILE A 163 12.20 -22.55 -21.81
CA ILE A 163 11.12 -22.10 -22.69
C ILE A 163 11.68 -21.17 -23.77
N LEU A 164 12.56 -20.24 -23.41
CA LEU A 164 13.19 -19.33 -24.37
C LEU A 164 14.10 -20.05 -25.35
N ALA A 165 14.86 -21.08 -24.93
CA ALA A 165 15.72 -21.89 -25.77
C ALA A 165 14.93 -22.75 -26.77
N LEU A 166 13.71 -23.18 -26.43
CA LEU A 166 12.79 -23.89 -27.30
C LEU A 166 12.03 -22.96 -28.27
N GLY A 167 12.35 -21.66 -28.31
CA GLY A 167 11.73 -20.68 -29.19
C GLY A 167 10.45 -20.03 -28.62
N GLY A 168 10.15 -20.27 -27.37
CA GLY A 168 9.02 -19.58 -26.68
C GLY A 168 9.26 -18.10 -26.53
N THR A 169 8.18 -17.34 -26.47
CA THR A 169 8.21 -15.89 -26.27
C THR A 169 8.54 -15.52 -24.83
N ARG A 170 9.05 -14.30 -24.61
CA ARG A 170 9.28 -13.77 -23.26
C ARG A 170 8.01 -13.73 -22.40
N TRP A 171 6.82 -13.61 -23.03
CA TRP A 171 5.54 -13.63 -22.33
C TRP A 171 5.22 -15.02 -21.82
N GLU A 172 5.34 -16.03 -22.68
CA GLU A 172 5.14 -17.44 -22.31
C GLU A 172 6.08 -17.86 -21.18
N ALA A 173 7.35 -17.47 -21.27
CA ALA A 173 8.33 -17.74 -20.22
C ALA A 173 8.06 -17.06 -18.89
N ALA A 174 7.42 -15.87 -18.87
CA ALA A 174 7.15 -15.10 -17.67
C ALA A 174 5.72 -15.25 -17.13
N GLN A 175 4.79 -15.83 -17.89
CA GLN A 175 3.36 -15.83 -17.61
C GLN A 175 3.01 -16.38 -16.22
N ASP A 176 3.64 -17.46 -15.81
CA ASP A 176 3.38 -18.07 -14.51
C ASP A 176 3.91 -17.21 -13.37
N ALA A 177 5.10 -16.61 -13.53
CA ALA A 177 5.66 -15.66 -12.58
C ALA A 177 4.76 -14.43 -12.44
N ILE A 178 4.27 -13.86 -13.54
CA ILE A 178 3.32 -12.72 -13.54
C ILE A 178 2.05 -13.10 -12.78
N ARG A 179 1.45 -14.26 -13.09
CA ARG A 179 0.22 -14.73 -12.44
C ARG A 179 0.39 -14.90 -10.93
N GLN A 180 1.49 -15.53 -10.51
CA GLN A 180 1.82 -15.71 -9.09
C GLN A 180 2.05 -14.39 -8.39
N ALA A 181 2.77 -13.46 -9.03
CA ALA A 181 3.07 -12.15 -8.49
C ALA A 181 1.81 -11.28 -8.27
N VAL A 182 0.94 -11.21 -9.28
CA VAL A 182 -0.32 -10.47 -9.18
C VAL A 182 -1.21 -11.09 -8.09
N ARG A 183 -1.32 -12.40 -8.05
CA ARG A 183 -2.10 -13.12 -7.04
C ARG A 183 -1.58 -12.81 -5.62
N ALA A 184 -0.26 -12.88 -5.40
CA ALA A 184 0.36 -12.57 -4.11
C ALA A 184 0.11 -11.12 -3.66
N GLY A 185 0.22 -10.15 -4.57
CA GLY A 185 -0.05 -8.74 -4.27
C GLY A 185 -1.52 -8.44 -3.96
N MET A 186 -2.45 -9.27 -4.46
CA MET A 186 -3.88 -9.10 -4.21
C MET A 186 -4.37 -9.79 -2.92
N ILE A 187 -3.64 -10.76 -2.37
CA ILE A 187 -4.04 -11.52 -1.18
C ILE A 187 -4.47 -10.61 -0.01
N PRO A 188 -3.71 -9.57 0.40
CA PRO A 188 -4.10 -8.74 1.54
C PRO A 188 -5.44 -8.05 1.33
N THR A 189 -5.67 -7.50 0.13
CA THR A 189 -6.91 -6.81 -0.20
C THR A 189 -8.10 -7.77 -0.24
N LEU A 190 -7.95 -8.94 -0.85
CA LEU A 190 -8.99 -9.97 -0.90
C LEU A 190 -9.33 -10.48 0.50
N ASN A 191 -8.33 -10.73 1.35
CA ASN A 191 -8.56 -11.14 2.73
C ASN A 191 -9.34 -10.07 3.50
N GLN A 192 -8.95 -8.79 3.36
CA GLN A 192 -9.66 -7.69 3.99
C GLN A 192 -11.12 -7.60 3.54
N MET A 193 -11.39 -7.74 2.23
CA MET A 193 -12.77 -7.75 1.69
C MET A 193 -13.60 -8.92 2.22
N THR A 194 -12.99 -10.07 2.44
CA THR A 194 -13.68 -11.28 2.91
C THR A 194 -14.13 -11.15 4.37
N VAL A 195 -13.37 -10.45 5.21
CA VAL A 195 -13.63 -10.41 6.66
C VAL A 195 -14.25 -9.08 7.13
N VAL A 196 -14.31 -8.07 6.27
CA VAL A 196 -14.87 -6.76 6.61
C VAL A 196 -16.36 -6.84 6.94
N GLY A 197 -16.76 -6.19 8.00
CA GLY A 197 -18.15 -6.17 8.49
C GLY A 197 -18.54 -7.35 9.37
N ILE A 198 -17.80 -8.46 9.36
CA ILE A 198 -18.06 -9.64 10.19
C ILE A 198 -17.01 -9.77 11.30
N VAL A 199 -15.73 -9.72 10.93
CA VAL A 199 -14.60 -9.89 11.86
C VAL A 199 -13.94 -8.55 12.18
N SER A 200 -13.86 -7.66 11.20
CA SER A 200 -13.23 -6.36 11.35
C SER A 200 -14.14 -5.22 10.92
N LEU A 201 -14.18 -4.18 11.73
CA LEU A 201 -14.80 -2.90 11.36
C LEU A 201 -13.70 -1.91 11.00
N PRO A 202 -13.72 -1.36 9.77
CA PRO A 202 -12.70 -0.41 9.33
C PRO A 202 -12.75 0.90 10.14
N GLY A 203 -11.58 1.49 10.37
CA GLY A 203 -11.46 2.68 11.23
C GLY A 203 -12.29 3.89 10.79
N MET A 204 -12.46 4.10 9.47
CA MET A 204 -13.30 5.20 8.98
C MET A 204 -14.77 5.01 9.37
N MET A 205 -15.32 3.83 9.11
CA MET A 205 -16.69 3.49 9.50
C MET A 205 -16.87 3.59 11.03
N THR A 206 -15.92 3.03 11.80
CA THR A 206 -15.94 3.11 13.26
C THR A 206 -15.90 4.55 13.74
N GLY A 207 -15.06 5.39 13.13
CA GLY A 207 -14.98 6.83 13.44
C GLY A 207 -16.30 7.57 13.19
N GLN A 208 -16.97 7.32 12.06
CA GLN A 208 -18.28 7.91 11.74
C GLN A 208 -19.36 7.48 12.73
N VAL A 209 -19.42 6.20 13.08
CA VAL A 209 -20.37 5.67 14.07
C VAL A 209 -20.12 6.29 15.46
N LEU A 210 -18.86 6.41 15.88
CA LEU A 210 -18.49 7.05 17.13
C LEU A 210 -18.78 8.56 17.12
N ALA A 211 -18.75 9.20 15.96
CA ALA A 211 -19.15 10.61 15.81
C ALA A 211 -20.68 10.80 15.83
N GLY A 212 -21.45 9.72 15.83
CA GLY A 212 -22.91 9.77 15.90
C GLY A 212 -23.64 9.64 14.56
N GLU A 213 -22.91 9.35 13.46
CA GLU A 213 -23.51 9.08 12.18
C GLU A 213 -24.27 7.74 12.17
N SER A 214 -25.25 7.64 11.27
CA SER A 214 -26.03 6.40 11.07
C SER A 214 -25.08 5.26 10.66
N PRO A 215 -25.12 4.09 11.35
CA PRO A 215 -24.33 2.93 10.96
C PRO A 215 -24.56 2.51 9.50
N VAL A 216 -25.78 2.64 9.00
CA VAL A 216 -26.13 2.28 7.60
C VAL A 216 -25.43 3.20 6.60
N ASP A 217 -25.37 4.49 6.87
CA ASP A 217 -24.70 5.44 6.00
C ASP A 217 -23.17 5.29 6.06
N ALA A 218 -22.61 5.04 7.26
CA ALA A 218 -21.21 4.70 7.43
C ALA A 218 -20.82 3.43 6.64
N VAL A 219 -21.68 2.41 6.61
CA VAL A 219 -21.48 1.18 5.82
C VAL A 219 -21.47 1.47 4.32
N ARG A 220 -22.38 2.30 3.81
CA ARG A 220 -22.41 2.69 2.39
C ARG A 220 -21.10 3.35 1.96
N TYR A 221 -20.59 4.29 2.74
CA TYR A 221 -19.28 4.91 2.50
C TYR A 221 -18.17 3.86 2.51
N GLN A 222 -18.18 2.96 3.47
CA GLN A 222 -17.16 1.93 3.59
C GLN A 222 -17.14 0.95 2.42
N ILE A 223 -18.29 0.57 1.87
CA ILE A 223 -18.38 -0.27 0.68
C ILE A 223 -17.70 0.42 -0.52
N VAL A 224 -18.00 1.70 -0.74
CA VAL A 224 -17.36 2.49 -1.80
C VAL A 224 -15.85 2.51 -1.63
N ILE A 225 -15.36 2.84 -0.43
CA ILE A 225 -13.93 2.88 -0.14
C ILE A 225 -13.26 1.52 -0.37
N MET A 226 -13.89 0.42 0.03
CA MET A 226 -13.34 -0.93 -0.20
C MET A 226 -13.20 -1.26 -1.68
N PHE A 227 -14.17 -0.87 -2.52
CA PHE A 227 -14.08 -1.07 -3.96
C PHE A 227 -13.00 -0.19 -4.61
N LEU A 228 -12.85 1.06 -4.18
CA LEU A 228 -11.76 1.93 -4.63
C LEU A 228 -10.38 1.36 -4.23
N ILE A 229 -10.24 0.88 -3.00
CA ILE A 229 -9.01 0.23 -2.53
C ILE A 229 -8.70 -1.01 -3.39
N ALA A 230 -9.68 -1.87 -3.62
CA ALA A 230 -9.50 -3.09 -4.40
C ALA A 230 -9.09 -2.77 -5.86
N ALA A 231 -9.76 -1.80 -6.49
CA ALA A 231 -9.44 -1.37 -7.84
C ALA A 231 -8.02 -0.80 -7.94
N SER A 232 -7.63 0.09 -7.03
CA SER A 232 -6.30 0.69 -7.04
C SER A 232 -5.20 -0.33 -6.75
N SER A 233 -5.42 -1.22 -5.78
CA SER A 233 -4.47 -2.30 -5.45
C SER A 233 -4.26 -3.24 -6.63
N ALA A 234 -5.33 -3.59 -7.36
CA ALA A 234 -5.25 -4.42 -8.55
C ALA A 234 -4.46 -3.73 -9.66
N LEU A 235 -4.85 -2.51 -10.02
CA LEU A 235 -4.18 -1.72 -11.08
C LEU A 235 -2.72 -1.46 -10.74
N GLY A 236 -2.43 -1.06 -9.50
CA GLY A 236 -1.07 -0.80 -9.04
C GLY A 236 -0.20 -2.05 -9.06
N THR A 237 -0.71 -3.18 -8.56
CA THR A 237 0.01 -4.46 -8.56
C THR A 237 0.28 -4.95 -9.98
N VAL A 238 -0.74 -4.97 -10.84
CA VAL A 238 -0.58 -5.38 -12.25
C VAL A 238 0.40 -4.46 -12.96
N GLY A 239 0.26 -3.14 -12.79
CA GLY A 239 1.17 -2.15 -13.38
C GLY A 239 2.62 -2.40 -12.97
N ALA A 240 2.88 -2.57 -11.68
CA ALA A 240 4.22 -2.82 -11.14
C ALA A 240 4.82 -4.14 -11.64
N VAL A 241 4.04 -5.22 -11.66
CA VAL A 241 4.47 -6.54 -12.15
C VAL A 241 4.80 -6.48 -13.64
N LEU A 242 3.98 -5.80 -14.46
CA LEU A 242 4.22 -5.65 -15.89
C LEU A 242 5.43 -4.75 -16.19
N LEU A 243 5.66 -3.70 -15.41
CA LEU A 243 6.87 -2.88 -15.52
C LEU A 243 8.12 -3.68 -15.13
N THR A 244 8.06 -4.46 -14.06
CA THR A 244 9.12 -5.41 -13.66
C THR A 244 9.43 -6.40 -14.78
N TYR A 245 8.40 -7.00 -15.37
CA TYR A 245 8.53 -7.88 -16.52
C TYR A 245 9.26 -7.19 -17.69
N ARG A 246 8.83 -5.97 -18.07
CA ARG A 246 9.45 -5.20 -19.17
C ARG A 246 10.91 -4.84 -18.90
N ARG A 247 11.29 -4.64 -17.64
CA ARG A 247 12.68 -4.33 -17.24
C ARG A 247 13.59 -5.55 -17.26
N LEU A 248 13.06 -6.71 -16.92
CA LEU A 248 13.83 -7.94 -16.77
C LEU A 248 13.85 -8.83 -18.02
N PHE A 249 13.04 -8.51 -19.04
CA PHE A 249 13.09 -9.18 -20.35
C PHE A 249 13.37 -8.18 -21.46
N SER A 250 14.28 -8.55 -22.37
CA SER A 250 14.57 -7.76 -23.56
C SER A 250 13.50 -7.95 -24.64
N VAL A 251 13.47 -7.04 -25.63
CA VAL A 251 12.62 -7.18 -26.82
C VAL A 251 13.01 -8.43 -27.63
N GLY A 252 14.28 -8.82 -27.60
CA GLY A 252 14.82 -10.01 -28.26
C GLY A 252 14.65 -11.31 -27.45
N HIS A 253 13.61 -11.42 -26.62
CA HIS A 253 13.25 -12.63 -25.87
C HIS A 253 14.37 -13.18 -24.96
N ARG A 254 15.18 -12.30 -24.33
CA ARG A 254 16.23 -12.70 -23.39
C ARG A 254 15.86 -12.29 -21.97
N PHE A 255 16.10 -13.16 -21.00
CA PHE A 255 16.00 -12.85 -19.59
C PHE A 255 17.28 -12.13 -19.11
N LEU A 256 17.14 -10.92 -18.58
CA LEU A 256 18.26 -10.03 -18.17
C LEU A 256 18.54 -10.22 -16.67
N ARG A 257 19.08 -11.39 -16.32
CA ARG A 257 19.37 -11.77 -14.94
C ARG A 257 20.35 -10.79 -14.25
N GLU A 258 21.33 -10.26 -14.99
CA GLU A 258 22.34 -9.35 -14.45
C GLU A 258 21.75 -8.06 -13.87
N ARG A 259 20.49 -7.77 -14.18
CA ARG A 259 19.76 -6.65 -13.60
C ARG A 259 19.16 -6.93 -12.22
N LEU A 260 19.05 -8.20 -11.81
CA LEU A 260 18.58 -8.61 -10.50
C LEU A 260 19.75 -8.63 -9.52
N GLN A 261 19.62 -7.90 -8.42
CA GLN A 261 20.61 -7.82 -7.35
C GLN A 261 19.98 -8.21 -6.02
N GLU A 262 20.71 -8.91 -5.18
CA GLU A 262 20.32 -9.12 -3.79
C GLU A 262 20.66 -7.85 -2.99
N ARG A 263 19.78 -7.49 -2.05
CA ARG A 263 19.86 -6.25 -1.28
C ARG A 263 20.57 -6.47 0.04
#